data_b42bb4b398bbd7c1480df87df2c1656b
#
_entry.id   b42bb4b398bbd7c1480df87df2c1656b
#
_cell.length_a   1.000
_cell.length_b   1.000
_cell.length_c   1.000
_cell.angle_alpha   90.00
_cell.angle_beta   90.00
_cell.angle_gamma   90.00
#
_symmetry.space_group_name_H-M   'P 1'
#
loop_
_entity.id
_entity.type
_entity.pdbx_description
1 polymer ?
#
loop_
_entity_poly.entity_id
_entity_poly.type
_entity_poly.pdbx_seq_one_letter_code
_entity_poly.pdbx_strand_id
1 'polypeptide(L)'
;MSTKQLKRIKYLIIDVDGTLTDAGIYYDENGNELKKFCTKDAAGFFAAHQVGIQIMILTGRECAATTRRMKEMKVEYLIQNCVDKVTYIQNFMNEKNIKKDEIGYLGDDLNDLMGMSLCGFAGCPADACEEVKRKADYISEVRGGYGAVRDIISYLLKERGEWRKAISKVYEIGI
;
A
#
# COMPACT_ATOMS: atom_id res chain seq x y z
N MET A 1 8.51 -15.48 -0.87
CA MET A 1 9.31 -15.12 0.35
C MET A 1 9.03 -16.09 1.50
N SER A 2 9.94 -16.23 2.48
CA SER A 2 9.67 -17.05 3.69
C SER A 2 8.88 -16.22 4.72
N THR A 3 8.08 -16.90 5.55
CA THR A 3 7.36 -16.29 6.69
C THR A 3 8.29 -15.47 7.61
N LYS A 4 9.53 -15.93 7.81
CA LYS A 4 10.54 -15.23 8.63
C LYS A 4 10.94 -13.87 8.02
N GLN A 5 11.01 -13.75 6.71
CA GLN A 5 11.31 -12.49 6.01
C GLN A 5 10.13 -11.53 6.12
N LEU A 6 8.90 -12.00 5.89
CA LEU A 6 7.69 -11.16 5.98
C LEU A 6 7.47 -10.58 7.38
N LYS A 7 7.87 -11.29 8.44
CA LYS A 7 7.80 -10.77 9.83
C LYS A 7 8.69 -9.56 10.10
N ARG A 8 9.64 -9.27 9.22
CA ARG A 8 10.52 -8.09 9.37
C ARG A 8 9.92 -6.81 8.83
N ILE A 9 8.88 -6.88 8.01
CA ILE A 9 8.21 -5.70 7.43
C ILE A 9 7.62 -4.84 8.53
N LYS A 10 8.08 -3.59 8.60
CA LYS A 10 7.65 -2.55 9.54
C LYS A 10 6.98 -1.38 8.85
N TYR A 11 7.30 -1.18 7.57
CA TYR A 11 6.76 -0.10 6.74
C TYR A 11 6.15 -0.70 5.47
N LEU A 12 5.02 -0.16 5.06
CA LEU A 12 4.37 -0.54 3.81
C LEU A 12 4.09 0.71 2.99
N ILE A 13 4.81 0.86 1.88
CA ILE A 13 4.59 1.91 0.89
C ILE A 13 3.48 1.46 -0.03
N ILE A 14 2.54 2.34 -0.33
CA ILE A 14 1.39 2.05 -1.19
C ILE A 14 1.21 3.21 -2.17
N ASP A 15 1.18 2.89 -3.46
CA ASP A 15 0.77 3.83 -4.49
C ASP A 15 -0.75 4.08 -4.47
N VAL A 16 -1.21 5.12 -5.14
CA VAL A 16 -2.63 5.51 -5.15
C VAL A 16 -3.32 5.10 -6.44
N ASP A 17 -2.84 5.63 -7.57
CA ASP A 17 -3.57 5.56 -8.83
C ASP A 17 -3.36 4.20 -9.50
N GLY A 18 -4.37 3.35 -9.52
CA GLY A 18 -4.32 1.96 -10.00
C GLY A 18 -4.10 0.93 -8.90
N THR A 19 -3.61 1.33 -7.73
CA THR A 19 -3.40 0.46 -6.55
C THR A 19 -4.55 0.60 -5.54
N LEU A 20 -4.72 1.79 -4.96
CA LEU A 20 -5.84 2.12 -4.05
C LEU A 20 -7.11 2.55 -4.80
N THR A 21 -6.95 3.02 -6.04
CA THR A 21 -8.03 3.45 -6.92
C THR A 21 -8.08 2.57 -8.17
N ASP A 22 -9.09 2.79 -8.99
CA ASP A 22 -9.29 2.10 -10.28
C ASP A 22 -8.52 2.76 -11.44
N ALA A 23 -7.51 3.61 -11.16
CA ALA A 23 -6.74 4.41 -12.10
C ALA A 23 -7.56 5.43 -12.91
N GLY A 24 -8.88 5.51 -12.71
CA GLY A 24 -9.73 6.48 -13.39
C GLY A 24 -9.44 7.91 -12.92
N ILE A 25 -9.36 8.84 -13.87
CA ILE A 25 -9.29 10.27 -13.59
C ILE A 25 -10.67 10.86 -13.83
N TYR A 26 -11.32 11.35 -12.78
CA TYR A 26 -12.65 11.93 -12.81
C TYR A 26 -12.57 13.41 -12.44
N TYR A 27 -13.20 14.27 -13.20
CA TYR A 27 -13.31 15.69 -12.86
C TYR A 27 -14.77 16.09 -12.68
N ASP A 28 -15.04 16.92 -11.68
CA ASP A 28 -16.33 17.59 -11.56
C ASP A 28 -16.39 18.84 -12.46
N GLU A 29 -17.54 19.53 -12.49
CA GLU A 29 -17.77 20.74 -13.28
C GLU A 29 -16.89 21.95 -12.87
N ASN A 30 -16.31 21.90 -11.66
CA ASN A 30 -15.41 22.92 -11.13
C ASN A 30 -13.93 22.57 -11.34
N GLY A 31 -13.64 21.44 -11.99
CA GLY A 31 -12.28 20.95 -12.24
C GLY A 31 -11.65 20.24 -11.05
N ASN A 32 -12.39 19.91 -9.99
CA ASN A 32 -11.87 19.11 -8.88
C ASN A 32 -11.70 17.66 -9.32
N GLU A 33 -10.57 17.06 -8.99
CA GLU A 33 -10.33 15.64 -9.24
C GLU A 33 -11.02 14.78 -8.18
N LEU A 34 -11.80 13.82 -8.65
CA LEU A 34 -12.47 12.82 -7.83
C LEU A 34 -11.73 11.48 -7.97
N LYS A 35 -11.65 10.70 -6.90
CA LYS A 35 -11.05 9.36 -6.92
C LYS A 35 -11.99 8.35 -6.28
N LYS A 36 -12.05 7.16 -6.90
CA LYS A 36 -12.79 6.03 -6.36
C LYS A 36 -11.89 5.15 -5.51
N PHE A 37 -12.03 5.24 -4.19
CA PHE A 37 -11.40 4.34 -3.23
C PHE A 37 -12.33 3.18 -2.86
N CYS A 38 -11.76 2.05 -2.43
CA CYS A 38 -12.52 0.94 -1.89
C CYS A 38 -12.62 1.03 -0.36
N THR A 39 -13.84 0.95 0.17
CA THR A 39 -14.06 0.96 1.63
C THR A 39 -13.38 -0.22 2.34
N LYS A 40 -13.30 -1.37 1.68
CA LYS A 40 -12.69 -2.60 2.22
C LYS A 40 -11.21 -2.43 2.59
N ASP A 41 -10.47 -1.56 1.91
CA ASP A 41 -9.03 -1.35 2.17
C ASP A 41 -8.78 -0.83 3.58
N ALA A 42 -9.70 -0.05 4.15
CA ALA A 42 -9.58 0.46 5.52
C ALA A 42 -9.33 -0.64 6.56
N ALA A 43 -9.98 -1.81 6.40
CA ALA A 43 -9.77 -2.92 7.33
C ALA A 43 -8.34 -3.51 7.24
N GLY A 44 -7.72 -3.48 6.06
CA GLY A 44 -6.31 -3.83 5.89
C GLY A 44 -5.39 -2.86 6.62
N PHE A 45 -5.61 -1.56 6.44
CA PHE A 45 -4.85 -0.50 7.10
C PHE A 45 -4.94 -0.62 8.63
N PHE A 46 -6.15 -0.73 9.16
CA PHE A 46 -6.32 -0.86 10.61
C PHE A 46 -5.70 -2.14 11.17
N ALA A 47 -5.77 -3.25 10.43
CA ALA A 47 -5.09 -4.48 10.83
C ALA A 47 -3.56 -4.34 10.82
N ALA A 48 -2.98 -3.68 9.81
CA ALA A 48 -1.55 -3.39 9.74
C ALA A 48 -1.08 -2.54 10.93
N HIS A 49 -1.82 -1.48 11.28
CA HIS A 49 -1.54 -0.65 12.45
C HIS A 49 -1.55 -1.46 13.76
N GLN A 50 -2.48 -2.42 13.92
CA GLN A 50 -2.56 -3.25 15.13
C GLN A 50 -1.33 -4.15 15.37
N VAL A 51 -0.56 -4.42 14.33
CA VAL A 51 0.68 -5.20 14.41
C VAL A 51 1.94 -4.34 14.25
N GLY A 52 1.79 -3.01 14.30
CA GLY A 52 2.90 -2.06 14.28
C GLY A 52 3.51 -1.82 12.89
N ILE A 53 2.80 -2.15 11.81
CA ILE A 53 3.19 -1.75 10.46
C ILE A 53 2.73 -0.32 10.21
N GLN A 54 3.66 0.56 9.88
CA GLN A 54 3.39 1.95 9.51
C GLN A 54 3.11 2.04 8.01
N ILE A 55 2.09 2.80 7.64
CA ILE A 55 1.66 2.97 6.25
C ILE A 55 2.21 4.28 5.70
N MET A 56 2.83 4.18 4.52
CA MET A 56 3.24 5.33 3.72
C MET A 56 2.50 5.32 2.39
N ILE A 57 1.82 6.40 2.09
CA ILE A 57 1.28 6.65 0.75
C ILE A 57 2.29 7.48 -0.04
N LEU A 58 2.67 6.99 -1.21
CA LEU A 58 3.69 7.62 -2.06
C LEU A 58 3.19 7.68 -3.51
N THR A 59 2.67 8.84 -3.92
CA THR A 59 2.03 9.04 -5.22
C THR A 59 2.58 10.24 -5.98
N GLY A 60 2.63 10.12 -7.30
CA GLY A 60 3.06 11.19 -8.21
C GLY A 60 2.04 12.32 -8.37
N ARG A 61 0.78 12.12 -8.02
CA ARG A 61 -0.29 13.11 -8.14
C ARG A 61 -0.65 13.70 -6.79
N GLU A 62 -1.16 14.93 -6.80
CA GLU A 62 -1.73 15.58 -5.63
C GLU A 62 -3.25 15.71 -5.81
N CYS A 63 -4.02 15.26 -4.80
CA CYS A 63 -5.47 15.31 -4.84
C CYS A 63 -6.07 15.45 -3.44
N ALA A 64 -7.01 16.38 -3.29
CA ALA A 64 -7.70 16.60 -2.02
C ALA A 64 -8.48 15.36 -1.54
N ALA A 65 -9.03 14.57 -2.48
CA ALA A 65 -9.71 13.31 -2.15
C ALA A 65 -8.75 12.30 -1.51
N THR A 66 -7.49 12.23 -2.00
CA THR A 66 -6.43 11.39 -1.41
C THR A 66 -6.12 11.84 0.02
N THR A 67 -5.89 13.14 0.22
CA THR A 67 -5.61 13.72 1.54
C THR A 67 -6.71 13.38 2.54
N ARG A 68 -7.98 13.58 2.15
CA ARG A 68 -9.13 13.25 2.98
C ARG A 68 -9.16 11.76 3.33
N ARG A 69 -9.04 10.90 2.32
CA ARG A 69 -9.13 9.45 2.51
C ARG A 69 -8.02 8.90 3.41
N MET A 70 -6.79 9.36 3.23
CA MET A 70 -5.65 8.92 4.04
C MET A 70 -5.77 9.37 5.50
N LYS A 71 -6.33 10.56 5.74
CA LYS A 71 -6.64 11.03 7.10
C LYS A 71 -7.68 10.13 7.80
N GLU A 72 -8.75 9.72 7.09
CA GLU A 72 -9.76 8.78 7.60
C GLU A 72 -9.15 7.43 7.99
N MET A 73 -8.16 6.96 7.23
CA MET A 73 -7.46 5.68 7.45
C MET A 73 -6.27 5.80 8.41
N LYS A 74 -6.03 6.97 9.00
CA LYS A 74 -4.93 7.25 9.96
C LYS A 74 -3.55 6.90 9.42
N VAL A 75 -3.30 7.25 8.15
CA VAL A 75 -2.00 7.03 7.51
C VAL A 75 -0.94 7.93 8.14
N GLU A 76 0.21 7.37 8.47
CA GLU A 76 1.31 8.08 9.14
C GLU A 76 2.10 8.97 8.19
N TYR A 77 2.30 8.53 6.96
CA TYR A 77 3.09 9.24 5.95
C TYR A 77 2.28 9.40 4.66
N LEU A 78 1.92 10.62 4.32
CA LEU A 78 1.25 10.96 3.06
C LEU A 78 2.16 11.86 2.24
N ILE A 79 2.71 11.31 1.16
CA ILE A 79 3.57 12.00 0.22
C ILE A 79 2.89 12.04 -1.13
N GLN A 80 2.46 13.21 -1.52
CA GLN A 80 1.85 13.50 -2.81
C GLN A 80 2.82 14.29 -3.69
N ASN A 81 2.56 14.37 -4.99
CA ASN A 81 3.39 15.06 -5.97
C ASN A 81 4.85 14.59 -5.99
N CYS A 82 5.08 13.31 -5.68
CA CYS A 82 6.40 12.70 -5.65
C CYS A 82 6.73 12.05 -7.00
N VAL A 83 7.45 12.78 -7.85
CA VAL A 83 7.88 12.26 -9.16
C VAL A 83 9.05 11.28 -9.01
N ASP A 84 10.01 11.58 -8.14
CA ASP A 84 11.17 10.72 -7.87
C ASP A 84 10.95 9.88 -6.60
N LYS A 85 10.16 8.82 -6.77
CA LYS A 85 9.87 7.87 -5.70
C LYS A 85 11.14 7.17 -5.18
N VAL A 86 12.11 6.92 -6.06
CA VAL A 86 13.37 6.20 -5.72
C VAL A 86 14.18 6.99 -4.71
N THR A 87 14.50 8.23 -5.05
CA THR A 87 15.27 9.12 -4.16
C THR A 87 14.53 9.32 -2.83
N TYR A 88 13.20 9.50 -2.87
CA TYR A 88 12.41 9.64 -1.64
C TYR A 88 12.55 8.42 -0.71
N ILE A 89 12.38 7.20 -1.27
CA ILE A 89 12.49 5.95 -0.49
C ILE A 89 13.90 5.79 0.09
N GLN A 90 14.94 6.04 -0.71
CA GLN A 90 16.34 5.94 -0.24
C GLN A 90 16.63 6.91 0.91
N ASN A 91 16.19 8.15 0.80
CA ASN A 91 16.35 9.15 1.86
C ASN A 91 15.60 8.75 3.13
N PHE A 92 14.35 8.29 3.00
CA PHE A 92 13.55 7.79 4.12
C PHE A 92 14.22 6.60 4.82
N MET A 93 14.71 5.63 4.05
CA MET A 93 15.44 4.48 4.59
C MET A 93 16.69 4.89 5.35
N ASN A 94 17.46 5.83 4.81
CA ASN A 94 18.68 6.34 5.44
C ASN A 94 18.35 7.11 6.73
N GLU A 95 17.39 8.03 6.69
CA GLU A 95 16.98 8.84 7.85
C GLU A 95 16.48 7.97 9.02
N LYS A 96 15.68 6.96 8.72
CA LYS A 96 15.08 6.06 9.72
C LYS A 96 15.94 4.82 10.02
N ASN A 97 17.10 4.68 9.37
CA ASN A 97 17.95 3.49 9.46
C ASN A 97 17.20 2.18 9.19
N ILE A 98 16.38 2.18 8.12
CA ILE A 98 15.52 1.07 7.71
C ILE A 98 16.27 0.21 6.70
N LYS A 99 16.22 -1.11 6.89
CA LYS A 99 16.79 -2.08 5.95
C LYS A 99 15.75 -2.45 4.88
N LYS A 100 16.24 -2.88 3.71
CA LYS A 100 15.41 -3.32 2.58
C LYS A 100 14.32 -4.33 3.01
N ASP A 101 14.65 -5.29 3.85
CA ASP A 101 13.76 -6.35 4.29
C ASP A 101 12.77 -5.94 5.41
N GLU A 102 12.79 -4.66 5.79
CA GLU A 102 11.85 -4.07 6.74
C GLU A 102 10.76 -3.23 6.05
N ILE A 103 10.83 -3.13 4.70
CA ILE A 103 9.91 -2.30 3.92
C ILE A 103 9.23 -3.15 2.84
N GLY A 104 7.92 -2.97 2.66
CA GLY A 104 7.15 -3.51 1.55
C GLY A 104 6.65 -2.40 0.63
N TYR A 105 6.33 -2.73 -0.61
CA TYR A 105 5.80 -1.80 -1.60
C TYR A 105 4.60 -2.42 -2.34
N LEU A 106 3.52 -1.66 -2.46
CA LEU A 106 2.35 -2.00 -3.27
C LEU A 106 2.22 -0.99 -4.40
N GLY A 107 2.22 -1.47 -5.63
CA GLY A 107 2.12 -0.64 -6.83
C GLY A 107 1.57 -1.41 -8.02
N ASP A 108 1.27 -0.73 -9.12
CA ASP A 108 0.59 -1.33 -10.27
C ASP A 108 1.23 -1.00 -11.62
N ASP A 109 2.04 0.06 -11.74
CA ASP A 109 2.55 0.49 -13.03
C ASP A 109 4.08 0.72 -13.02
N LEU A 110 4.62 1.04 -14.19
CA LEU A 110 6.06 1.13 -14.48
C LEU A 110 6.82 2.08 -13.55
N ASN A 111 6.18 3.15 -13.09
CA ASN A 111 6.75 4.13 -12.15
C ASN A 111 7.01 3.56 -10.74
N ASP A 112 6.44 2.38 -10.43
CA ASP A 112 6.62 1.70 -9.15
C ASP A 112 7.79 0.70 -9.14
N LEU A 113 8.19 0.20 -10.32
CA LEU A 113 9.16 -0.89 -10.45
C LEU A 113 10.47 -0.66 -9.70
N MET A 114 11.02 0.54 -9.80
CA MET A 114 12.28 0.85 -9.14
C MET A 114 12.10 0.96 -7.62
N GLY A 115 10.98 1.55 -7.17
CA GLY A 115 10.60 1.58 -5.76
C GLY A 115 10.43 0.18 -5.18
N MET A 116 9.71 -0.69 -5.87
CA MET A 116 9.53 -2.10 -5.50
C MET A 116 10.87 -2.84 -5.38
N SER A 117 11.86 -2.50 -6.24
CA SER A 117 13.19 -3.11 -6.22
C SER A 117 14.01 -2.75 -4.97
N LEU A 118 13.72 -1.62 -4.33
CA LEU A 118 14.34 -1.19 -3.07
C LEU A 118 13.73 -1.88 -1.84
N CYS A 119 12.58 -2.53 -1.99
CA CYS A 119 11.81 -3.10 -0.89
C CYS A 119 12.01 -4.63 -0.80
N GLY A 120 11.81 -5.17 0.40
CA GLY A 120 11.94 -6.60 0.67
C GLY A 120 10.68 -7.40 0.39
N PHE A 121 9.54 -6.74 0.19
CA PHE A 121 8.28 -7.34 -0.23
C PHE A 121 7.64 -6.46 -1.28
N ALA A 122 7.10 -7.06 -2.32
CA ALA A 122 6.39 -6.37 -3.39
C ALA A 122 5.03 -7.04 -3.65
N GLY A 123 3.95 -6.26 -3.66
CA GLY A 123 2.62 -6.72 -3.99
C GLY A 123 1.97 -5.85 -5.07
N CYS A 124 1.05 -6.42 -5.84
CA CYS A 124 0.32 -5.67 -6.85
C CYS A 124 -1.13 -6.16 -7.02
N PRO A 125 -2.04 -5.31 -7.54
CA PRO A 125 -3.38 -5.71 -7.91
C PRO A 125 -3.42 -6.62 -9.15
N ALA A 126 -4.55 -7.29 -9.38
CA ALA A 126 -4.75 -8.21 -10.50
C ALA A 126 -4.56 -7.56 -11.89
N ASP A 127 -4.85 -6.28 -11.99
CA ASP A 127 -4.78 -5.49 -13.23
C ASP A 127 -3.51 -4.62 -13.35
N ALA A 128 -2.51 -4.85 -12.50
CA ALA A 128 -1.19 -4.25 -12.66
C ALA A 128 -0.57 -4.61 -14.02
N CYS A 129 0.36 -3.79 -14.51
CA CYS A 129 1.08 -4.10 -15.74
C CYS A 129 1.94 -5.37 -15.59
N GLU A 130 2.26 -6.00 -16.70
CA GLU A 130 2.97 -7.30 -16.71
C GLU A 130 4.37 -7.21 -16.10
N GLU A 131 5.05 -6.07 -16.23
CA GLU A 131 6.34 -5.80 -15.66
C GLU A 131 6.29 -5.80 -14.12
N VAL A 132 5.28 -5.16 -13.54
CA VAL A 132 5.03 -5.13 -12.10
C VAL A 132 4.66 -6.52 -11.59
N LYS A 133 3.78 -7.24 -12.27
CA LYS A 133 3.41 -8.62 -11.91
C LYS A 133 4.61 -9.55 -11.86
N ARG A 134 5.53 -9.46 -12.84
CA ARG A 134 6.78 -10.24 -12.83
C ARG A 134 7.70 -9.90 -11.66
N LYS A 135 7.60 -8.70 -11.12
CA LYS A 135 8.40 -8.23 -9.98
C LYS A 135 7.78 -8.56 -8.63
N ALA A 136 6.47 -8.70 -8.58
CA ALA A 136 5.71 -8.87 -7.34
C ALA A 136 5.97 -10.25 -6.69
N ASP A 137 6.07 -10.27 -5.37
CA ASP A 137 6.07 -11.49 -4.55
C ASP A 137 4.65 -12.03 -4.35
N TYR A 138 3.66 -11.14 -4.43
CA TYR A 138 2.24 -11.49 -4.35
C TYR A 138 1.42 -10.66 -5.33
N ILE A 139 0.63 -11.32 -6.15
CA ILE A 139 -0.34 -10.71 -7.06
C ILE A 139 -1.72 -10.97 -6.47
N SER A 140 -2.46 -9.91 -6.16
CA SER A 140 -3.85 -10.02 -5.70
C SER A 140 -4.75 -10.57 -6.81
N GLU A 141 -5.78 -11.32 -6.45
CA GLU A 141 -6.86 -11.69 -7.39
C GLU A 141 -7.84 -10.55 -7.60
N VAL A 142 -7.72 -9.47 -6.83
CA VAL A 142 -8.60 -8.30 -6.82
C VAL A 142 -7.94 -7.15 -7.58
N ARG A 143 -8.74 -6.43 -8.37
CA ARG A 143 -8.29 -5.25 -9.12
C ARG A 143 -8.07 -4.04 -8.20
N GLY A 144 -7.22 -3.11 -8.65
CA GLY A 144 -7.04 -1.82 -8.00
C GLY A 144 -8.37 -1.07 -7.83
N GLY A 145 -8.54 -0.37 -6.70
CA GLY A 145 -9.79 0.32 -6.36
C GLY A 145 -10.99 -0.57 -6.01
N TYR A 146 -10.79 -1.89 -5.89
CA TYR A 146 -11.83 -2.85 -5.52
C TYR A 146 -11.50 -3.67 -4.27
N GLY A 147 -10.41 -3.34 -3.59
CA GLY A 147 -9.99 -4.01 -2.36
C GLY A 147 -8.69 -4.82 -2.51
N ALA A 148 -7.90 -4.58 -3.56
CA ALA A 148 -6.62 -5.25 -3.78
C ALA A 148 -5.64 -5.02 -2.62
N VAL A 149 -5.56 -3.78 -2.13
CA VAL A 149 -4.68 -3.45 -0.99
C VAL A 149 -5.10 -4.20 0.27
N ARG A 150 -6.41 -4.31 0.53
CA ARG A 150 -6.94 -5.15 1.61
C ARG A 150 -6.50 -6.61 1.45
N ASP A 151 -6.58 -7.15 0.26
CA ASP A 151 -6.21 -8.54 -0.01
C ASP A 151 -4.72 -8.76 0.22
N ILE A 152 -3.86 -7.90 -0.33
CA ILE A 152 -2.40 -8.00 -0.17
C ILE A 152 -1.98 -7.88 1.31
N ILE A 153 -2.55 -6.94 2.05
CA ILE A 153 -2.26 -6.80 3.50
C ILE A 153 -2.77 -8.04 4.26
N SER A 154 -3.94 -8.57 3.89
CA SER A 154 -4.47 -9.80 4.49
C SER A 154 -3.54 -10.99 4.25
N TYR A 155 -3.02 -11.14 3.03
CA TYR A 155 -2.00 -12.14 2.70
C TYR A 155 -0.76 -11.96 3.58
N LEU A 156 -0.17 -10.76 3.59
CA LEU A 156 1.02 -10.45 4.38
C LEU A 156 0.82 -10.84 5.86
N LEU A 157 -0.29 -10.43 6.47
CA LEU A 157 -0.54 -10.69 7.89
C LEU A 157 -0.93 -12.15 8.18
N LYS A 158 -1.53 -12.87 7.23
CA LYS A 158 -1.77 -14.32 7.34
C LYS A 158 -0.46 -15.09 7.33
N GLU A 159 0.44 -14.78 6.40
CA GLU A 159 1.76 -15.39 6.33
C GLU A 159 2.62 -15.10 7.57
N ARG A 160 2.41 -13.97 8.23
CA ARG A 160 3.02 -13.62 9.52
C ARG A 160 2.38 -14.33 10.71
N GLY A 161 1.19 -14.94 10.52
CA GLY A 161 0.37 -15.54 11.59
C GLY A 161 -0.32 -14.50 12.50
N GLU A 162 -0.46 -13.25 12.04
CA GLU A 162 -0.94 -12.12 12.83
C GLU A 162 -2.35 -11.65 12.45
N TRP A 163 -2.90 -12.11 11.32
CA TRP A 163 -4.17 -11.62 10.76
C TRP A 163 -5.35 -11.72 11.75
N ARG A 164 -5.58 -12.92 12.29
CA ARG A 164 -6.72 -13.13 13.22
C ARG A 164 -6.64 -12.21 14.43
N LYS A 165 -5.47 -12.13 15.07
CA LYS A 165 -5.23 -11.27 16.22
C LYS A 165 -5.46 -9.79 15.88
N ALA A 166 -4.99 -9.33 14.72
CA ALA A 166 -5.16 -7.95 14.28
C ALA A 166 -6.64 -7.60 14.07
N ILE A 167 -7.38 -8.43 13.34
CA ILE A 167 -8.80 -8.23 13.06
C ILE A 167 -9.64 -8.30 14.32
N SER A 168 -9.38 -9.25 15.22
CA SER A 168 -10.10 -9.34 16.49
C SER A 168 -9.97 -8.05 17.31
N LYS A 169 -8.80 -7.42 17.30
CA LYS A 169 -8.58 -6.14 17.99
C LYS A 169 -9.28 -4.96 17.32
N VAL A 170 -9.32 -4.94 15.97
CA VAL A 170 -9.94 -3.84 15.21
C VAL A 170 -11.45 -3.82 15.38
N TYR A 171 -12.08 -4.99 15.37
CA TYR A 171 -13.53 -5.14 15.31
C TYR A 171 -14.15 -5.73 16.57
N GLU A 172 -13.34 -6.02 17.59
CA GLU A 172 -13.77 -6.63 18.86
C GLU A 172 -14.56 -7.94 18.66
N ILE A 173 -14.16 -8.72 17.64
CA ILE A 173 -14.81 -9.99 17.27
C ILE A 173 -13.92 -11.18 17.62
N GLY A 174 -14.54 -12.23 18.16
CA GLY A 174 -13.88 -13.51 18.38
C GLY A 174 -13.84 -14.35 17.09
N ILE A 175 -12.69 -14.44 16.42
CA ILE A 175 -12.44 -15.26 15.21
C ILE A 175 -11.18 -16.11 15.34
#